data_dadfa7047d45b82a15831ae2f71dfddf
#
_entry.id   dadfa7047d45b82a15831ae2f71dfddf
#
_cell.length_a   1.000
_cell.length_b   1.000
_cell.length_c   1.000
_cell.angle_alpha   90.00
_cell.angle_beta   90.00
_cell.angle_gamma   90.00
#
_symmetry.space_group_name_H-M   'P 1'
#
loop_
_entity.id
_entity.type
_entity.pdbx_description
1 polymer ?
#
loop_
_entity_poly.entity_id
_entity_poly.type
_entity_poly.pdbx_seq_one_letter_code
_entity_poly.pdbx_strand_id
1 'polypeptide(L)'
;MTWIDAQVRARTLATSDIVLLDLAAVDGAEFPSYTAGSHIDVQLGPGMVRQYSLCGTPGPGRYRLAVLNVANSRGGSQAMHALAVGDRVRISAPRNHFPLVTTHRHVLIAGGIGITPLLAMLTELERAGAEYVLHYSARSRFHAAFLDELSANPRVSFHFDDQHIGLDVARDLGEPQAETAVYVCGPDGFMDYVLSKAEALGWPRRALHTERFGTDRTAPTGPEPTGFVVRVASTGTEYGVTEDQTVLDVLLDNGVDAPFSCQQGICGECVVRVLAGEPDHRDDVLTDAERADGMFTTCSSRAHSPVLEVDL
;
A
#
# COMPACT_ATOMS: atom_id res chain seq x y z
N MET A 1 -1.31 0.52 19.41
CA MET A 1 -0.49 -0.29 18.46
C MET A 1 0.76 -0.77 19.19
N THR A 2 1.11 -2.06 19.12
CA THR A 2 2.32 -2.59 19.75
C THR A 2 3.48 -2.49 18.76
N TRP A 3 4.54 -1.79 19.13
CA TRP A 3 5.75 -1.63 18.33
C TRP A 3 6.79 -2.68 18.67
N ILE A 4 7.51 -3.16 17.66
CA ILE A 4 8.62 -4.12 17.75
C ILE A 4 9.89 -3.38 17.35
N ASP A 5 10.93 -3.44 18.19
CA ASP A 5 12.23 -2.86 17.87
C ASP A 5 12.98 -3.75 16.87
N ALA A 6 13.23 -3.21 15.69
CA ALA A 6 13.90 -3.87 14.58
C ALA A 6 15.24 -3.19 14.27
N GLN A 7 16.18 -3.96 13.70
CA GLN A 7 17.45 -3.46 13.22
C GLN A 7 17.68 -3.87 11.76
N VAL A 8 18.22 -2.95 10.97
CA VAL A 8 18.66 -3.24 9.60
C VAL A 8 19.88 -4.18 9.67
N ARG A 9 19.75 -5.39 9.12
CA ARG A 9 20.82 -6.42 9.08
C ARG A 9 21.53 -6.47 7.74
N ALA A 10 20.82 -6.13 6.66
CA ALA A 10 21.43 -6.00 5.36
C ALA A 10 20.77 -4.86 4.59
N ARG A 11 21.52 -4.21 3.74
CA ARG A 11 21.10 -3.15 2.84
C ARG A 11 21.76 -3.36 1.48
N THR A 12 20.95 -3.49 0.44
CA THR A 12 21.42 -3.71 -0.93
C THR A 12 20.66 -2.79 -1.89
N LEU A 13 21.32 -2.23 -2.88
CA LEU A 13 20.65 -1.54 -3.97
C LEU A 13 20.21 -2.59 -5.00
N ALA A 14 18.91 -2.76 -5.19
CA ALA A 14 18.35 -3.61 -6.23
C ALA A 14 18.38 -2.92 -7.59
N THR A 15 18.15 -1.59 -7.58
CA THR A 15 18.29 -0.70 -8.75
C THR A 15 18.89 0.63 -8.28
N SER A 16 19.05 1.61 -9.17
CA SER A 16 19.52 2.96 -8.78
C SER A 16 18.57 3.67 -7.82
N ASP A 17 17.30 3.30 -7.81
CA ASP A 17 16.22 3.96 -7.08
C ASP A 17 15.44 3.02 -6.15
N ILE A 18 15.82 1.73 -6.03
CA ILE A 18 15.19 0.77 -5.13
C ILE A 18 16.23 0.19 -4.17
N VAL A 19 16.00 0.32 -2.87
CA VAL A 19 16.79 -0.30 -1.82
C VAL A 19 16.08 -1.50 -1.23
N LEU A 20 16.82 -2.59 -1.00
CA LEU A 20 16.38 -3.73 -0.20
C LEU A 20 16.91 -3.58 1.23
N LEU A 21 16.05 -3.79 2.20
CA LEU A 21 16.37 -3.76 3.62
C LEU A 21 15.92 -5.07 4.26
N ASP A 22 16.86 -5.82 4.82
CA ASP A 22 16.55 -6.98 5.66
C ASP A 22 16.54 -6.54 7.13
N LEU A 23 15.43 -6.80 7.83
CA LEU A 23 15.20 -6.44 9.21
C LEU A 23 15.21 -7.70 10.09
N ALA A 24 15.74 -7.58 11.32
CA ALA A 24 15.59 -8.57 12.37
C ALA A 24 15.33 -7.88 13.72
N ALA A 25 14.73 -8.59 14.66
CA ALA A 25 14.48 -8.05 16.00
C ALA A 25 15.79 -7.71 16.71
N VAL A 26 15.79 -6.62 17.49
CA VAL A 26 16.96 -6.13 18.21
C VAL A 26 17.39 -7.10 19.31
N ASP A 27 16.44 -7.70 20.00
CA ASP A 27 16.64 -8.65 21.09
C ASP A 27 16.99 -10.09 20.64
N GLY A 28 17.03 -10.30 19.30
CA GLY A 28 17.28 -11.62 18.72
C GLY A 28 16.08 -12.56 18.73
N ALA A 29 14.89 -12.09 19.13
CA ALA A 29 13.66 -12.85 19.03
C ALA A 29 13.28 -13.06 17.55
N GLU A 30 12.43 -14.03 17.30
CA GLU A 30 11.81 -14.18 15.99
C GLU A 30 10.69 -13.16 15.80
N PHE A 31 10.63 -12.54 14.61
CA PHE A 31 9.47 -11.76 14.24
C PHE A 31 8.23 -12.66 14.11
N PRO A 32 7.02 -12.11 14.34
CA PRO A 32 5.78 -12.82 14.03
C PRO A 32 5.77 -13.36 12.60
N SER A 33 5.20 -14.54 12.41
CA SER A 33 4.98 -15.07 11.06
C SER A 33 4.00 -14.19 10.29
N TYR A 34 4.12 -14.18 8.98
CA TYR A 34 3.22 -13.44 8.09
C TYR A 34 2.78 -14.30 6.90
N THR A 35 1.72 -13.88 6.23
CA THR A 35 1.20 -14.50 5.01
C THR A 35 1.48 -13.63 3.79
N ALA A 36 1.48 -14.21 2.60
CA ALA A 36 1.68 -13.47 1.35
C ALA A 36 0.68 -12.32 1.20
N GLY A 37 1.15 -11.15 0.79
CA GLY A 37 0.39 -9.90 0.73
C GLY A 37 0.41 -9.08 2.03
N SER A 38 1.10 -9.55 3.08
CA SER A 38 1.25 -8.77 4.32
C SER A 38 2.18 -7.57 4.16
N HIS A 39 1.89 -6.54 4.94
CA HIS A 39 2.72 -5.35 5.10
C HIS A 39 2.98 -5.06 6.59
N ILE A 40 3.93 -4.19 6.85
CA ILE A 40 4.22 -3.64 8.18
C ILE A 40 4.23 -2.12 8.12
N ASP A 41 3.92 -1.48 9.25
CA ASP A 41 4.22 -0.07 9.46
C ASP A 41 5.66 0.06 9.92
N VAL A 42 6.33 1.10 9.44
CA VAL A 42 7.67 1.51 9.89
C VAL A 42 7.60 2.93 10.42
N GLN A 43 7.97 3.13 11.68
CA GLN A 43 8.09 4.45 12.27
C GLN A 43 9.44 5.06 11.93
N LEU A 44 9.43 6.16 11.18
CA LEU A 44 10.60 6.83 10.61
C LEU A 44 10.97 8.14 11.32
N GLY A 45 10.18 8.52 12.31
CA GLY A 45 10.35 9.74 13.10
C GLY A 45 9.10 10.07 13.90
N PRO A 46 9.10 11.15 14.69
CA PRO A 46 7.90 11.62 15.39
C PRO A 46 6.76 11.87 14.38
N GLY A 47 5.63 11.19 14.58
CA GLY A 47 4.45 11.32 13.72
C GLY A 47 4.59 10.74 12.29
N MET A 48 5.75 10.23 11.90
CA MET A 48 5.94 9.68 10.57
C MET A 48 5.91 8.15 10.59
N VAL A 49 4.82 7.57 10.12
CA VAL A 49 4.64 6.13 9.92
C VAL A 49 4.37 5.87 8.44
N ARG A 50 4.99 4.84 7.86
CA ARG A 50 4.75 4.42 6.47
C ARG A 50 4.63 2.91 6.38
N GLN A 51 3.77 2.46 5.47
CA GLN A 51 3.55 1.04 5.20
C GLN A 51 4.49 0.54 4.11
N TYR A 52 4.98 -0.70 4.30
CA TYR A 52 5.80 -1.39 3.32
C TYR A 52 5.40 -2.86 3.27
N SER A 53 5.12 -3.36 2.05
CA SER A 53 4.81 -4.77 1.84
C SER A 53 6.04 -5.63 2.12
N LEU A 54 5.81 -6.77 2.74
CA LEU A 54 6.83 -7.78 2.98
C LEU A 54 7.06 -8.58 1.70
N CYS A 55 8.29 -8.53 1.17
CA CYS A 55 8.63 -9.13 -0.13
C CYS A 55 9.56 -10.35 -0.03
N GLY A 56 9.79 -10.86 1.17
CA GLY A 56 10.56 -12.08 1.39
C GLY A 56 9.70 -13.34 1.37
N THR A 57 10.31 -14.46 1.72
CA THR A 57 9.59 -15.72 1.97
C THR A 57 8.70 -15.58 3.19
N PRO A 58 7.37 -15.81 3.09
CA PRO A 58 6.49 -15.80 4.23
C PRO A 58 6.93 -16.78 5.32
N GLY A 59 6.85 -16.35 6.57
CA GLY A 59 7.27 -17.15 7.72
C GLY A 59 7.87 -16.31 8.84
N PRO A 60 8.36 -16.93 9.92
CA PRO A 60 9.02 -16.24 11.03
C PRO A 60 10.45 -15.82 10.67
N GLY A 61 11.01 -14.93 11.44
CA GLY A 61 12.45 -14.64 11.50
C GLY A 61 12.84 -13.29 10.95
N ARG A 62 13.02 -13.14 9.65
CA ARG A 62 13.47 -11.88 9.02
C ARG A 62 12.40 -11.30 8.12
N TYR A 63 12.31 -9.99 8.13
CA TYR A 63 11.49 -9.27 7.17
C TYR A 63 12.35 -8.62 6.11
N ARG A 64 11.95 -8.74 4.85
CA ARG A 64 12.55 -8.04 3.72
C ARG A 64 11.58 -7.01 3.18
N LEU A 65 12.09 -5.79 3.02
CA LEU A 65 11.39 -4.67 2.39
C LEU A 65 12.15 -4.26 1.13
N ALA A 66 11.43 -3.86 0.09
CA ALA A 66 12.00 -3.16 -1.04
C ALA A 66 11.31 -1.79 -1.16
N VAL A 67 12.10 -0.74 -1.21
CA VAL A 67 11.61 0.64 -1.14
C VAL A 67 12.10 1.44 -2.35
N LEU A 68 11.16 1.95 -3.12
CA LEU A 68 11.42 2.89 -4.21
C LEU A 68 11.65 4.29 -3.63
N ASN A 69 12.72 4.96 -4.07
CA ASN A 69 12.95 6.36 -3.76
C ASN A 69 12.06 7.25 -4.62
N VAL A 70 11.03 7.81 -4.01
CA VAL A 70 10.07 8.69 -4.70
C VAL A 70 10.56 10.12 -4.64
N ALA A 71 10.76 10.78 -5.79
CA ALA A 71 11.33 12.12 -5.88
C ALA A 71 10.51 13.18 -5.09
N ASN A 72 9.18 13.10 -5.16
CA ASN A 72 8.26 14.00 -4.45
C ASN A 72 7.71 13.36 -3.17
N SER A 73 8.53 12.57 -2.48
CA SER A 73 8.14 11.90 -1.23
C SER A 73 7.81 12.90 -0.12
N ARG A 74 6.81 12.57 0.69
CA ARG A 74 6.55 13.22 2.00
C ARG A 74 7.57 12.78 3.07
N GLY A 75 8.81 12.49 2.66
CA GLY A 75 9.94 12.12 3.51
C GLY A 75 10.09 10.61 3.80
N GLY A 76 9.06 9.80 3.64
CA GLY A 76 9.08 8.39 4.05
C GLY A 76 10.09 7.54 3.25
N SER A 77 10.01 7.52 1.92
CA SER A 77 10.94 6.76 1.10
C SER A 77 12.39 7.25 1.23
N GLN A 78 12.59 8.57 1.37
CA GLN A 78 13.92 9.16 1.60
C GLN A 78 14.49 8.72 2.94
N ALA A 79 13.69 8.72 4.03
CA ALA A 79 14.11 8.23 5.34
C ALA A 79 14.49 6.75 5.30
N MET A 80 13.72 5.92 4.60
CA MET A 80 14.06 4.50 4.40
C MET A 80 15.36 4.31 3.62
N HIS A 81 15.60 5.11 2.59
CA HIS A 81 16.84 5.09 1.81
C HIS A 81 18.07 5.56 2.61
N ALA A 82 17.86 6.42 3.61
CA ALA A 82 18.94 6.90 4.49
C ALA A 82 19.38 5.86 5.53
N LEU A 83 18.59 4.82 5.78
CA LEU A 83 18.93 3.77 6.75
C LEU A 83 20.18 3.01 6.34
N ALA A 84 21.08 2.81 7.31
CA ALA A 84 22.31 2.04 7.19
C ALA A 84 22.17 0.70 7.95
N VAL A 85 23.07 -0.24 7.64
CA VAL A 85 23.20 -1.48 8.44
C VAL A 85 23.54 -1.13 9.88
N GLY A 86 22.79 -1.66 10.83
CA GLY A 86 22.91 -1.38 12.26
C GLY A 86 21.89 -0.37 12.79
N ASP A 87 21.25 0.43 11.92
CA ASP A 87 20.22 1.37 12.34
C ASP A 87 18.99 0.65 12.90
N ARG A 88 18.34 1.32 13.85
CA ARG A 88 17.13 0.82 14.51
C ARG A 88 15.91 1.54 14.03
N VAL A 89 14.85 0.81 13.83
CA VAL A 89 13.51 1.31 13.51
C VAL A 89 12.47 0.58 14.36
N ARG A 90 11.33 1.19 14.57
CA ARG A 90 10.17 0.51 15.17
C ARG A 90 9.21 0.09 14.07
N ILE A 91 8.75 -1.15 14.14
CA ILE A 91 7.83 -1.73 13.18
C ILE A 91 6.57 -2.27 13.88
N SER A 92 5.46 -2.33 13.16
CA SER A 92 4.27 -3.03 13.64
C SER A 92 4.41 -4.55 13.47
N ALA A 93 3.52 -5.31 14.10
CA ALA A 93 3.24 -6.68 13.66
C ALA A 93 2.70 -6.65 12.22
N PRO A 94 2.90 -7.72 11.42
CA PRO A 94 2.35 -7.82 10.07
C PRO A 94 0.83 -7.78 10.05
N ARG A 95 0.27 -7.08 9.07
CA ARG A 95 -1.15 -7.10 8.76
C ARG A 95 -1.33 -7.45 7.29
N ASN A 96 -2.44 -8.08 6.94
CA ASN A 96 -2.70 -8.50 5.57
C ASN A 96 -4.06 -7.97 5.10
N HIS A 97 -4.03 -6.97 4.22
CA HIS A 97 -5.20 -6.44 3.52
C HIS A 97 -5.23 -6.85 2.04
N PHE A 98 -4.24 -7.65 1.61
CA PHE A 98 -4.12 -8.15 0.25
C PHE A 98 -3.87 -9.67 0.25
N PRO A 99 -4.75 -10.48 0.87
CA PRO A 99 -4.50 -11.90 1.08
C PRO A 99 -4.56 -12.70 -0.23
N LEU A 100 -3.71 -13.71 -0.31
CA LEU A 100 -3.78 -14.71 -1.39
C LEU A 100 -5.00 -15.60 -1.16
N VAL A 101 -5.98 -15.56 -2.07
CA VAL A 101 -7.18 -16.41 -1.99
C VAL A 101 -6.89 -17.80 -2.56
N THR A 102 -7.57 -18.81 -2.03
CA THR A 102 -7.47 -20.17 -2.55
C THR A 102 -8.33 -20.31 -3.81
N THR A 103 -7.69 -20.57 -4.93
CA THR A 103 -8.34 -20.81 -6.23
C THR A 103 -7.44 -21.67 -7.10
N HIS A 104 -7.92 -22.10 -8.27
CA HIS A 104 -7.17 -22.99 -9.16
C HIS A 104 -6.00 -22.25 -9.85
N ARG A 105 -6.22 -21.02 -10.33
CA ARG A 105 -5.25 -20.24 -11.10
C ARG A 105 -5.08 -18.82 -10.55
N HIS A 106 -3.85 -18.32 -10.61
CA HIS A 106 -3.52 -16.98 -10.20
C HIS A 106 -2.81 -16.22 -11.33
N VAL A 107 -3.25 -14.99 -11.59
CA VAL A 107 -2.58 -14.06 -12.50
C VAL A 107 -2.09 -12.87 -11.68
N LEU A 108 -0.77 -12.72 -11.61
CA LEU A 108 -0.12 -11.64 -10.87
C LEU A 108 0.35 -10.58 -11.87
N ILE A 109 -0.04 -9.31 -11.66
CA ILE A 109 0.29 -8.20 -12.56
C ILE A 109 0.94 -7.09 -11.75
N ALA A 110 2.26 -6.94 -11.90
CA ALA A 110 3.08 -5.99 -11.18
C ALA A 110 3.47 -4.79 -12.04
N GLY A 111 3.36 -3.58 -11.51
CA GLY A 111 3.95 -2.36 -12.06
C GLY A 111 5.05 -1.80 -11.15
N GLY A 112 6.32 -1.77 -11.59
CA GLY A 112 7.45 -1.23 -10.83
C GLY A 112 7.57 -1.85 -9.43
N ILE A 113 7.55 -1.00 -8.38
CA ILE A 113 7.68 -1.44 -6.98
C ILE A 113 6.45 -2.24 -6.48
N GLY A 114 5.34 -2.24 -7.20
CA GLY A 114 4.18 -3.11 -6.92
C GLY A 114 4.47 -4.60 -7.02
N ILE A 115 5.67 -4.98 -7.45
CA ILE A 115 6.15 -6.36 -7.39
C ILE A 115 6.28 -6.88 -5.95
N THR A 116 6.45 -6.02 -4.94
CA THR A 116 6.77 -6.42 -3.57
C THR A 116 5.76 -7.36 -2.91
N PRO A 117 4.46 -7.11 -2.84
CA PRO A 117 3.51 -8.05 -2.28
C PRO A 117 3.37 -9.33 -3.15
N LEU A 118 3.52 -9.17 -4.47
CA LEU A 118 3.37 -10.29 -5.40
C LEU A 118 4.54 -11.27 -5.36
N LEU A 119 5.73 -10.85 -4.93
CA LEU A 119 6.87 -11.76 -4.69
C LEU A 119 6.57 -12.76 -3.56
N ALA A 120 6.00 -12.28 -2.45
CA ALA A 120 5.60 -13.16 -1.36
C ALA A 120 4.50 -14.14 -1.82
N MET A 121 3.54 -13.66 -2.65
CA MET A 121 2.52 -14.52 -3.26
C MET A 121 3.14 -15.56 -4.20
N LEU A 122 4.05 -15.15 -5.08
CA LEU A 122 4.76 -16.06 -5.99
C LEU A 122 5.47 -17.17 -5.21
N THR A 123 6.20 -16.83 -4.16
CA THR A 123 6.89 -17.80 -3.31
C THR A 123 5.92 -18.81 -2.68
N GLU A 124 4.77 -18.35 -2.22
CA GLU A 124 3.75 -19.22 -1.62
C GLU A 124 3.09 -20.13 -2.67
N LEU A 125 2.77 -19.60 -3.86
CA LEU A 125 2.21 -20.35 -4.98
C LEU A 125 3.18 -21.43 -5.50
N GLU A 126 4.46 -21.12 -5.60
CA GLU A 126 5.51 -22.10 -5.97
C GLU A 126 5.59 -23.23 -4.97
N ARG A 127 5.62 -22.89 -3.66
CA ARG A 127 5.65 -23.90 -2.59
C ARG A 127 4.40 -24.77 -2.58
N ALA A 128 3.24 -24.22 -2.91
CA ALA A 128 1.97 -24.95 -3.01
C ALA A 128 1.84 -25.75 -4.31
N GLY A 129 2.72 -25.57 -5.29
CA GLY A 129 2.59 -26.17 -6.63
C GLY A 129 1.37 -25.64 -7.41
N ALA A 130 0.89 -24.44 -7.07
CA ALA A 130 -0.28 -23.83 -7.67
C ALA A 130 -0.03 -23.34 -9.09
N GLU A 131 -1.08 -23.21 -9.89
CA GLU A 131 -1.00 -22.62 -11.22
C GLU A 131 -0.97 -21.10 -11.12
N TYR A 132 0.09 -20.49 -11.68
CA TYR A 132 0.19 -19.03 -11.74
C TYR A 132 0.95 -18.56 -12.97
N VAL A 133 0.75 -17.27 -13.31
CA VAL A 133 1.60 -16.49 -14.20
C VAL A 133 1.87 -15.12 -13.55
N LEU A 134 3.05 -14.55 -13.79
CA LEU A 134 3.41 -13.20 -13.36
C LEU A 134 3.75 -12.34 -14.58
N HIS A 135 3.05 -11.23 -14.73
CA HIS A 135 3.38 -10.16 -15.66
C HIS A 135 4.04 -9.02 -14.89
N TYR A 136 5.32 -8.72 -15.18
CA TYR A 136 6.05 -7.67 -14.49
C TYR A 136 6.41 -6.55 -15.44
N SER A 137 5.78 -5.39 -15.25
CA SER A 137 5.98 -4.17 -16.04
C SER A 137 6.93 -3.21 -15.34
N ALA A 138 7.88 -2.65 -16.07
CA ALA A 138 8.79 -1.61 -15.58
C ALA A 138 9.20 -0.69 -16.74
N ARG A 139 9.66 0.54 -16.42
CA ARG A 139 10.16 1.50 -17.42
C ARG A 139 11.31 0.92 -18.25
N SER A 140 12.19 0.16 -17.62
CA SER A 140 13.30 -0.56 -18.27
C SER A 140 13.81 -1.67 -17.36
N ARG A 141 14.71 -2.52 -17.89
CA ARG A 141 15.41 -3.55 -17.12
C ARG A 141 16.14 -2.97 -15.89
N PHE A 142 16.67 -1.76 -16.01
CA PHE A 142 17.42 -1.08 -14.93
C PHE A 142 16.54 -0.60 -13.78
N HIS A 143 15.21 -0.53 -13.99
CA HIS A 143 14.21 -0.13 -12.98
C HIS A 143 13.42 -1.34 -12.44
N ALA A 144 13.71 -2.55 -12.92
CA ALA A 144 13.05 -3.77 -12.50
C ALA A 144 13.85 -4.42 -11.36
N ALA A 145 13.40 -4.24 -10.13
CA ALA A 145 13.96 -4.98 -8.99
C ALA A 145 13.71 -6.48 -9.15
N PHE A 146 14.56 -7.31 -8.55
CA PHE A 146 14.46 -8.78 -8.57
C PHE A 146 14.51 -9.43 -9.95
N LEU A 147 15.01 -8.69 -10.97
CA LEU A 147 15.05 -9.18 -12.34
C LEU A 147 15.85 -10.49 -12.46
N ASP A 148 17.02 -10.56 -11.81
CA ASP A 148 17.88 -11.76 -11.87
C ASP A 148 17.23 -12.95 -11.18
N GLU A 149 16.52 -12.73 -10.05
CA GLU A 149 15.80 -13.77 -9.32
C GLU A 149 14.63 -14.34 -10.14
N LEU A 150 13.95 -13.48 -10.90
CA LEU A 150 12.74 -13.83 -11.65
C LEU A 150 13.02 -14.32 -13.07
N SER A 151 14.18 -13.99 -13.66
CA SER A 151 14.48 -14.26 -15.08
C SER A 151 14.54 -15.75 -15.43
N ALA A 152 14.87 -16.60 -14.49
CA ALA A 152 14.93 -18.06 -14.70
C ALA A 152 13.54 -18.73 -14.62
N ASN A 153 12.50 -18.02 -14.18
CA ASN A 153 11.17 -18.57 -14.02
C ASN A 153 10.36 -18.45 -15.31
N PRO A 154 10.01 -19.57 -16.00
CA PRO A 154 9.29 -19.53 -17.28
C PRO A 154 7.84 -19.03 -17.16
N ARG A 155 7.32 -18.88 -15.94
CA ARG A 155 5.96 -18.34 -15.67
C ARG A 155 5.97 -16.83 -15.49
N VAL A 156 7.13 -16.17 -15.64
CA VAL A 156 7.30 -14.72 -15.51
C VAL A 156 7.50 -14.10 -16.88
N SER A 157 6.65 -13.14 -17.21
CA SER A 157 6.78 -12.33 -18.43
C SER A 157 7.12 -10.89 -18.04
N PHE A 158 8.19 -10.36 -18.64
CA PHE A 158 8.62 -8.98 -18.42
C PHE A 158 8.12 -8.07 -19.53
N HIS A 159 7.67 -6.88 -19.15
CA HIS A 159 7.16 -5.83 -20.03
C HIS A 159 7.95 -4.54 -19.79
N PHE A 160 8.75 -4.10 -20.76
CA PHE A 160 9.60 -2.92 -20.62
C PHE A 160 9.19 -1.83 -21.60
N ASP A 161 8.91 -0.63 -21.08
CA ASP A 161 8.43 0.51 -21.88
C ASP A 161 9.48 0.96 -22.90
N ASP A 162 10.78 0.96 -22.51
CA ASP A 162 11.91 1.35 -23.36
C ASP A 162 12.14 0.39 -24.55
N GLN A 163 11.59 -0.82 -24.49
CA GLN A 163 11.69 -1.82 -25.55
C GLN A 163 10.41 -1.92 -26.38
N HIS A 164 9.41 -1.06 -26.09
CA HIS A 164 8.08 -1.12 -26.71
C HIS A 164 7.37 -2.49 -26.52
N ILE A 165 7.75 -3.23 -25.48
CA ILE A 165 7.13 -4.50 -25.07
C ILE A 165 6.25 -4.20 -23.87
N GLY A 166 5.21 -3.41 -24.09
CA GLY A 166 4.23 -3.08 -23.04
C GLY A 166 3.32 -4.25 -22.71
N LEU A 167 2.74 -4.21 -21.50
CA LEU A 167 1.66 -5.09 -21.09
C LEU A 167 0.43 -4.82 -21.97
N ASP A 168 -0.05 -5.85 -22.67
CA ASP A 168 -1.33 -5.84 -23.38
C ASP A 168 -2.33 -6.71 -22.62
N VAL A 169 -3.22 -6.07 -21.87
CA VAL A 169 -4.16 -6.78 -20.99
C VAL A 169 -5.07 -7.73 -21.78
N ALA A 170 -5.43 -7.41 -23.01
CA ALA A 170 -6.27 -8.30 -23.84
C ALA A 170 -5.52 -9.58 -24.23
N ARG A 171 -4.24 -9.48 -24.55
CA ARG A 171 -3.38 -10.61 -24.90
C ARG A 171 -2.93 -11.39 -23.66
N ASP A 172 -2.47 -10.67 -22.62
CA ASP A 172 -1.70 -11.24 -21.51
C ASP A 172 -2.61 -11.76 -20.38
N LEU A 173 -3.74 -11.11 -20.16
CA LEU A 173 -4.78 -11.57 -19.23
C LEU A 173 -5.87 -12.37 -19.95
N GLY A 174 -6.33 -11.91 -21.12
CA GLY A 174 -7.35 -12.54 -21.92
C GLY A 174 -8.76 -12.47 -21.29
N GLU A 175 -9.65 -13.32 -21.82
CA GLU A 175 -11.02 -13.43 -21.30
C GLU A 175 -11.09 -14.10 -19.93
N PRO A 176 -12.15 -13.81 -19.14
CA PRO A 176 -12.35 -14.40 -17.82
C PRO A 176 -12.35 -15.93 -17.87
N GLN A 177 -11.58 -16.54 -16.99
CA GLN A 177 -11.56 -17.97 -16.78
C GLN A 177 -12.13 -18.28 -15.39
N ALA A 178 -12.89 -19.37 -15.30
CA ALA A 178 -13.42 -19.83 -14.02
C ALA A 178 -12.28 -20.11 -13.03
N GLU A 179 -12.54 -19.93 -11.74
CA GLU A 179 -11.60 -20.23 -10.65
C GLU A 179 -10.21 -19.55 -10.84
N THR A 180 -10.22 -18.31 -11.36
CA THR A 180 -9.03 -17.50 -11.52
C THR A 180 -9.12 -16.24 -10.68
N ALA A 181 -8.06 -15.94 -9.91
CA ALA A 181 -7.86 -14.69 -9.20
C ALA A 181 -6.78 -13.86 -9.89
N VAL A 182 -7.03 -12.58 -10.07
CA VAL A 182 -6.10 -11.61 -10.68
C VAL A 182 -5.67 -10.63 -9.60
N TYR A 183 -4.37 -10.50 -9.41
CA TYR A 183 -3.76 -9.59 -8.43
C TYR A 183 -3.02 -8.48 -9.15
N VAL A 184 -3.36 -7.25 -8.86
CA VAL A 184 -2.77 -6.07 -9.51
C VAL A 184 -2.19 -5.13 -8.46
N CYS A 185 -0.90 -4.80 -8.59
CA CYS A 185 -0.25 -3.81 -7.74
C CYS A 185 0.76 -2.99 -8.56
N GLY A 186 0.76 -1.67 -8.38
CA GLY A 186 1.63 -0.76 -9.11
C GLY A 186 1.18 0.69 -8.99
N PRO A 187 1.76 1.61 -9.78
CA PRO A 187 1.33 3.00 -9.85
C PRO A 187 -0.15 3.13 -10.26
N ASP A 188 -0.84 4.16 -9.76
CA ASP A 188 -2.28 4.35 -9.98
C ASP A 188 -2.67 4.27 -11.46
N GLY A 189 -2.01 5.02 -12.33
CA GLY A 189 -2.32 4.99 -13.78
C GLY A 189 -2.11 3.61 -14.43
N PHE A 190 -1.16 2.82 -13.94
CA PHE A 190 -0.97 1.43 -14.39
C PHE A 190 -2.12 0.55 -13.91
N MET A 191 -2.49 0.66 -12.64
CA MET A 191 -3.59 -0.13 -12.07
C MET A 191 -4.92 0.22 -12.75
N ASP A 192 -5.21 1.51 -12.94
CA ASP A 192 -6.43 1.96 -13.62
C ASP A 192 -6.50 1.45 -15.07
N TYR A 193 -5.37 1.44 -15.78
CA TYR A 193 -5.28 0.84 -17.11
C TYR A 193 -5.62 -0.65 -17.09
N VAL A 194 -4.99 -1.42 -16.20
CA VAL A 194 -5.20 -2.87 -16.10
C VAL A 194 -6.64 -3.19 -15.72
N LEU A 195 -7.17 -2.52 -14.70
CA LEU A 195 -8.53 -2.77 -14.19
C LEU A 195 -9.60 -2.40 -15.21
N SER A 196 -9.50 -1.21 -15.84
CA SER A 196 -10.45 -0.80 -16.84
C SER A 196 -10.50 -1.74 -18.05
N LYS A 197 -9.32 -2.24 -18.48
CA LYS A 197 -9.23 -3.23 -19.56
C LYS A 197 -9.77 -4.59 -19.15
N ALA A 198 -9.47 -5.06 -17.94
CA ALA A 198 -10.00 -6.31 -17.42
C ALA A 198 -11.54 -6.27 -17.31
N GLU A 199 -12.11 -5.18 -16.81
CA GLU A 199 -13.56 -4.99 -16.75
C GLU A 199 -14.19 -4.97 -18.15
N ALA A 200 -13.55 -4.30 -19.13
CA ALA A 200 -14.00 -4.29 -20.53
C ALA A 200 -13.97 -5.68 -21.19
N LEU A 201 -13.06 -6.58 -20.74
CA LEU A 201 -13.02 -7.98 -21.17
C LEU A 201 -14.03 -8.86 -20.42
N GLY A 202 -14.79 -8.32 -19.46
CA GLY A 202 -15.81 -9.03 -18.71
C GLY A 202 -15.32 -9.69 -17.42
N TRP A 203 -14.11 -9.37 -16.94
CA TRP A 203 -13.62 -9.89 -15.65
C TRP A 203 -14.52 -9.39 -14.51
N PRO A 204 -15.06 -10.30 -13.69
CA PRO A 204 -15.92 -9.89 -12.60
C PRO A 204 -15.04 -9.24 -11.48
N ARG A 205 -15.54 -8.16 -10.89
CA ARG A 205 -14.81 -7.39 -9.88
C ARG A 205 -14.32 -8.23 -8.70
N ARG A 206 -15.07 -9.25 -8.31
CA ARG A 206 -14.68 -10.21 -7.25
C ARG A 206 -13.43 -11.04 -7.56
N ALA A 207 -13.04 -11.14 -8.83
CA ALA A 207 -11.82 -11.83 -9.24
C ALA A 207 -10.60 -10.90 -9.32
N LEU A 208 -10.80 -9.59 -9.21
CA LEU A 208 -9.77 -8.55 -9.32
C LEU A 208 -9.39 -8.08 -7.92
N HIS A 209 -8.21 -8.45 -7.46
CA HIS A 209 -7.65 -8.08 -6.17
C HIS A 209 -6.59 -7.01 -6.37
N THR A 210 -6.61 -5.96 -5.56
CA THR A 210 -5.71 -4.81 -5.73
C THR A 210 -5.11 -4.35 -4.41
N GLU A 211 -3.85 -3.88 -4.45
CA GLU A 211 -3.23 -3.11 -3.38
C GLU A 211 -2.62 -1.84 -3.98
N ARG A 212 -3.01 -0.67 -3.44
CA ARG A 212 -2.48 0.64 -3.86
C ARG A 212 -1.46 1.14 -2.84
N PHE A 213 -0.34 1.69 -3.33
CA PHE A 213 0.72 2.27 -2.48
C PHE A 213 0.62 3.78 -2.44
N GLY A 214 -0.31 4.31 -1.68
CA GLY A 214 -0.52 5.74 -1.54
C GLY A 214 -1.10 6.39 -2.80
N THR A 215 -1.88 7.39 -2.61
CA THR A 215 -2.37 8.21 -3.72
C THR A 215 -1.51 9.48 -3.81
N ASP A 216 -0.78 9.67 -4.92
CA ASP A 216 -0.41 10.99 -5.40
C ASP A 216 -1.69 11.66 -5.96
N ARG A 217 -2.70 11.82 -5.11
CA ARG A 217 -3.87 12.59 -5.53
C ARG A 217 -3.44 14.05 -5.63
N THR A 218 -3.23 14.49 -6.85
CA THR A 218 -3.33 15.91 -7.17
C THR A 218 -4.70 16.37 -6.67
N ALA A 219 -4.71 17.36 -5.78
CA ALA A 219 -5.93 17.96 -5.30
C ALA A 219 -6.89 18.24 -6.47
N PRO A 220 -8.20 18.00 -6.31
CA PRO A 220 -9.17 18.33 -7.36
C PRO A 220 -8.98 19.78 -7.76
N THR A 221 -8.91 20.05 -9.08
CA THR A 221 -8.80 21.41 -9.64
C THR A 221 -10.17 22.10 -9.58
N GLY A 222 -10.59 22.49 -8.37
CA GLY A 222 -11.77 23.30 -8.10
C GLY A 222 -11.48 24.27 -6.96
N PRO A 223 -12.25 25.36 -6.79
CA PRO A 223 -12.11 26.22 -5.62
C PRO A 223 -12.52 25.39 -4.38
N GLU A 224 -11.54 24.92 -3.62
CA GLU A 224 -11.75 24.20 -2.37
C GLU A 224 -12.17 25.17 -1.25
N PRO A 225 -13.04 24.73 -0.31
CA PRO A 225 -13.31 25.52 0.88
C PRO A 225 -12.01 25.68 1.68
N THR A 226 -11.69 26.92 2.04
CA THR A 226 -10.45 27.38 2.69
C THR A 226 -10.31 26.92 4.14
N GLY A 227 -10.56 25.66 4.46
CA GLY A 227 -10.51 25.09 5.80
C GLY A 227 -11.90 24.78 6.36
N PHE A 228 -11.92 23.89 7.34
CA PHE A 228 -13.11 23.51 8.09
C PHE A 228 -12.72 23.20 9.54
N VAL A 229 -13.73 22.97 10.40
CA VAL A 229 -13.51 22.61 11.79
C VAL A 229 -13.88 21.15 12.00
N VAL A 230 -12.99 20.37 12.62
CA VAL A 230 -13.34 19.04 13.14
C VAL A 230 -13.71 19.17 14.62
N ARG A 231 -14.85 18.60 15.02
CA ARG A 231 -15.30 18.52 16.40
C ARG A 231 -15.20 17.08 16.89
N VAL A 232 -14.54 16.88 18.02
CA VAL A 232 -14.46 15.58 18.70
C VAL A 232 -15.66 15.41 19.62
N ALA A 233 -16.51 14.43 19.35
CA ALA A 233 -17.81 14.31 20.02
C ALA A 233 -17.69 14.04 21.53
N SER A 234 -16.72 13.23 21.96
CA SER A 234 -16.54 12.88 23.38
C SER A 234 -16.17 14.07 24.28
N THR A 235 -15.48 15.06 23.71
CA THR A 235 -15.02 16.25 24.47
C THR A 235 -15.74 17.53 24.07
N GLY A 236 -16.41 17.57 22.92
CA GLY A 236 -16.97 18.76 22.31
C GLY A 236 -15.91 19.76 21.80
N THR A 237 -14.63 19.39 21.82
CA THR A 237 -13.53 20.28 21.42
C THR A 237 -13.48 20.43 19.90
N GLU A 238 -13.23 21.64 19.44
CA GLU A 238 -13.15 22.00 18.04
C GLU A 238 -11.70 22.31 17.63
N TYR A 239 -11.29 21.81 16.47
CA TYR A 239 -9.97 22.04 15.91
C TYR A 239 -10.08 22.49 14.46
N GLY A 240 -9.38 23.59 14.10
CA GLY A 240 -9.33 24.07 12.71
C GLY A 240 -8.42 23.19 11.85
N VAL A 241 -8.94 22.73 10.72
CA VAL A 241 -8.20 21.95 9.71
C VAL A 241 -7.91 22.84 8.51
N THR A 242 -6.66 23.18 8.29
CA THR A 242 -6.21 24.00 7.15
C THR A 242 -6.06 23.19 5.86
N GLU A 243 -5.83 23.84 4.72
CA GLU A 243 -5.73 23.17 3.41
C GLU A 243 -4.58 22.15 3.33
N ASP A 244 -3.49 22.43 4.03
CA ASP A 244 -2.26 21.66 4.07
C ASP A 244 -2.22 20.56 5.15
N GLN A 245 -3.27 20.48 5.99
CA GLN A 245 -3.38 19.50 7.09
C GLN A 245 -4.51 18.50 6.83
N THR A 246 -4.30 17.26 7.30
CA THR A 246 -5.37 16.27 7.41
C THR A 246 -6.09 16.42 8.77
N VAL A 247 -7.29 15.86 8.89
CA VAL A 247 -7.97 15.74 10.19
C VAL A 247 -7.10 15.00 11.20
N LEU A 248 -6.43 13.93 10.73
CA LEU A 248 -5.53 13.15 11.58
C LEU A 248 -4.35 13.97 12.10
N ASP A 249 -3.68 14.76 11.24
CA ASP A 249 -2.57 15.61 11.66
C ASP A 249 -2.99 16.55 12.80
N VAL A 250 -4.11 17.23 12.61
CA VAL A 250 -4.65 18.19 13.60
C VAL A 250 -5.01 17.49 14.91
N LEU A 251 -5.64 16.32 14.87
CA LEU A 251 -5.98 15.55 16.07
C LEU A 251 -4.72 15.14 16.84
N LEU A 252 -3.72 14.60 16.16
CA LEU A 252 -2.46 14.15 16.77
C LEU A 252 -1.65 15.32 17.36
N ASP A 253 -1.58 16.44 16.65
CA ASP A 253 -0.87 17.65 17.09
C ASP A 253 -1.50 18.24 18.38
N ASN A 254 -2.79 18.02 18.57
CA ASN A 254 -3.52 18.45 19.76
C ASN A 254 -3.66 17.36 20.85
N GLY A 255 -2.95 16.24 20.69
CA GLY A 255 -2.89 15.17 21.69
C GLY A 255 -4.15 14.29 21.76
N VAL A 256 -5.01 14.34 20.75
CA VAL A 256 -6.15 13.42 20.64
C VAL A 256 -5.66 12.05 20.20
N ASP A 257 -6.03 10.99 20.93
CA ASP A 257 -5.67 9.60 20.61
C ASP A 257 -6.58 9.09 19.47
N ALA A 258 -6.20 9.42 18.23
CA ALA A 258 -6.90 8.97 17.04
C ALA A 258 -6.19 7.73 16.44
N PRO A 259 -6.94 6.71 16.02
CA PRO A 259 -6.32 5.53 15.38
C PRO A 259 -5.75 5.90 14.01
N PHE A 260 -4.57 5.39 13.68
CA PHE A 260 -3.97 5.58 12.36
C PHE A 260 -2.89 4.54 12.04
N SER A 261 -2.56 4.43 10.75
CA SER A 261 -1.43 3.62 10.27
C SER A 261 -0.80 4.23 9.02
N CYS A 262 -1.30 3.93 7.81
CA CYS A 262 -0.65 4.32 6.55
C CYS A 262 -0.60 5.83 6.29
N GLN A 263 -1.53 6.60 6.82
CA GLN A 263 -1.74 8.03 6.57
C GLN A 263 -1.97 8.37 5.08
N GLN A 264 -2.56 7.44 4.33
CA GLN A 264 -2.71 7.54 2.86
C GLN A 264 -4.12 7.20 2.36
N GLY A 265 -5.08 6.90 3.25
CA GLY A 265 -6.46 6.59 2.87
C GLY A 265 -6.68 5.19 2.28
N ILE A 266 -5.75 4.24 2.50
CA ILE A 266 -5.78 2.92 1.85
C ILE A 266 -5.91 1.74 2.83
N CYS A 267 -5.66 1.92 4.13
CA CYS A 267 -5.63 0.79 5.07
C CYS A 267 -6.85 0.68 5.98
N GLY A 268 -7.66 1.74 6.11
CA GLY A 268 -8.84 1.75 6.97
C GLY A 268 -8.58 1.94 8.48
N GLU A 269 -7.32 1.93 8.95
CA GLU A 269 -7.00 2.03 10.39
C GLU A 269 -7.38 3.37 11.03
N CYS A 270 -7.55 4.42 10.24
CA CYS A 270 -7.94 5.75 10.70
C CYS A 270 -9.44 6.02 10.53
N VAL A 271 -10.24 5.00 10.29
CA VAL A 271 -11.68 5.15 10.08
C VAL A 271 -12.37 5.48 11.39
N VAL A 272 -13.17 6.54 11.36
CA VAL A 272 -14.06 6.97 12.43
C VAL A 272 -15.46 7.18 11.88
N ARG A 273 -16.46 7.34 12.72
CA ARG A 273 -17.83 7.66 12.30
C ARG A 273 -18.03 9.17 12.30
N VAL A 274 -18.64 9.71 11.27
CA VAL A 274 -19.18 11.08 11.23
C VAL A 274 -20.55 11.09 11.90
N LEU A 275 -20.71 11.96 12.87
CA LEU A 275 -21.97 12.17 13.59
C LEU A 275 -22.77 13.35 13.04
N ALA A 276 -22.07 14.37 12.52
CA ALA A 276 -22.67 15.53 11.87
C ALA A 276 -21.71 16.16 10.86
N GLY A 277 -22.29 16.79 9.85
CA GLY A 277 -21.54 17.42 8.75
C GLY A 277 -21.55 16.58 7.47
N GLU A 278 -20.96 17.11 6.41
CA GLU A 278 -20.90 16.50 5.08
C GLU A 278 -19.45 16.15 4.74
N PRO A 279 -19.05 14.84 4.75
CA PRO A 279 -17.69 14.42 4.44
C PRO A 279 -17.38 14.53 2.94
N ASP A 280 -16.12 14.89 2.63
CA ASP A 280 -15.53 14.82 1.31
C ASP A 280 -14.54 13.62 1.31
N HIS A 281 -15.01 12.48 0.81
CA HIS A 281 -14.25 11.24 0.82
C HIS A 281 -13.13 11.28 -0.22
N ARG A 282 -11.89 11.13 0.27
CA ARG A 282 -10.67 11.10 -0.54
C ARG A 282 -9.85 9.83 -0.31
N ASP A 283 -10.47 8.80 0.21
CA ASP A 283 -9.89 7.48 0.45
C ASP A 283 -10.25 6.51 -0.68
N ASP A 284 -9.45 5.43 -0.75
CA ASP A 284 -9.71 4.30 -1.66
C ASP A 284 -10.14 3.03 -0.90
N VAL A 285 -10.30 3.11 0.42
CA VAL A 285 -10.57 1.94 1.27
C VAL A 285 -12.05 1.74 1.56
N LEU A 286 -12.82 2.82 1.71
CA LEU A 286 -14.23 2.72 2.07
C LEU A 286 -15.10 2.38 0.86
N THR A 287 -15.98 1.41 1.05
CA THR A 287 -17.05 1.10 0.10
C THR A 287 -18.16 2.16 0.14
N ASP A 288 -18.98 2.21 -0.90
CA ASP A 288 -20.14 3.12 -0.95
C ASP A 288 -21.11 2.88 0.22
N ALA A 289 -21.27 1.62 0.66
CA ALA A 289 -22.11 1.28 1.81
C ALA A 289 -21.54 1.85 3.13
N GLU A 290 -20.23 1.72 3.36
CA GLU A 290 -19.55 2.26 4.54
C GLU A 290 -19.59 3.80 4.56
N ARG A 291 -19.43 4.44 3.39
CA ARG A 291 -19.60 5.90 3.26
C ARG A 291 -21.02 6.32 3.58
N ALA A 292 -22.02 5.58 3.10
CA ALA A 292 -23.43 5.83 3.42
C ALA A 292 -23.74 5.62 4.91
N ASP A 293 -23.03 4.71 5.59
CA ASP A 293 -23.11 4.48 7.03
C ASP A 293 -22.34 5.52 7.87
N GLY A 294 -21.77 6.54 7.23
CA GLY A 294 -21.05 7.63 7.88
C GLY A 294 -19.62 7.32 8.27
N MET A 295 -18.98 6.28 7.70
CA MET A 295 -17.56 6.02 7.94
C MET A 295 -16.69 7.04 7.20
N PHE A 296 -15.58 7.45 7.84
CA PHE A 296 -14.73 8.53 7.38
C PHE A 296 -13.25 8.26 7.71
N THR A 297 -12.35 8.50 6.78
CA THR A 297 -10.91 8.36 6.99
C THR A 297 -10.28 9.68 7.40
N THR A 298 -9.77 9.78 8.63
CA THR A 298 -9.21 11.04 9.16
C THR A 298 -7.90 11.46 8.46
N CYS A 299 -7.18 10.53 7.86
CA CYS A 299 -5.86 10.79 7.27
C CYS A 299 -5.89 11.29 5.82
N SER A 300 -7.03 11.23 5.12
CA SER A 300 -7.11 11.57 3.70
C SER A 300 -8.35 12.37 3.31
N SER A 301 -9.48 12.07 3.95
CA SER A 301 -10.77 12.72 3.64
C SER A 301 -10.89 14.11 4.27
N ARG A 302 -11.76 14.93 3.71
CA ARG A 302 -12.04 16.31 4.16
C ARG A 302 -13.54 16.52 4.39
N ALA A 303 -13.98 17.76 4.49
CA ALA A 303 -15.39 18.09 4.66
C ALA A 303 -15.84 19.15 3.64
N HIS A 304 -17.06 18.99 3.13
CA HIS A 304 -17.77 20.04 2.39
C HIS A 304 -18.49 21.01 3.35
N SER A 305 -18.86 20.55 4.53
CA SER A 305 -19.47 21.38 5.57
C SER A 305 -18.42 22.17 6.36
N PRO A 306 -18.77 23.36 6.92
CA PRO A 306 -17.86 24.14 7.77
C PRO A 306 -17.42 23.42 9.05
N VAL A 307 -18.24 22.50 9.54
CA VAL A 307 -17.95 21.68 10.73
C VAL A 307 -18.23 20.22 10.40
N LEU A 308 -17.31 19.34 10.82
CA LEU A 308 -17.45 17.90 10.76
C LEU A 308 -17.32 17.35 12.18
N GLU A 309 -18.34 16.69 12.70
CA GLU A 309 -18.31 16.07 14.03
C GLU A 309 -18.00 14.57 13.88
N VAL A 310 -16.98 14.10 14.59
CA VAL A 310 -16.50 12.73 14.53
C VAL A 310 -16.59 12.04 15.89
N ASP A 311 -16.89 10.75 15.87
CA ASP A 311 -17.00 9.88 17.04
C ASP A 311 -15.57 9.46 17.46
N LEU A 312 -14.98 10.29 18.30
CA LEU A 312 -13.68 10.08 18.96
C LEU A 312 -13.75 10.56 20.41
#